data_4bda00d531704b52ac5e3c9c2b603dbb
#
_entry.id   4bda00d531704b52ac5e3c9c2b603dbb
#
_cell.length_a   1.000
_cell.length_b   1.000
_cell.length_c   1.000
_cell.angle_alpha   90.00
_cell.angle_beta   90.00
_cell.angle_gamma   90.00
#
_symmetry.space_group_name_H-M   'P 1'
#
loop_
_entity.id
_entity.type
_entity.pdbx_description
1 polymer ?
#
loop_
_entity_poly.entity_id
_entity_poly.type
_entity_poly.pdbx_seq_one_letter_code
_entity_poly.pdbx_strand_id
1 'polypeptide(L)'
;MRAGRMTPAQERGWRQGMPRFGLNLKDGLLDWDAQFGFAGKRVIEIGFGMGDSLLEMALADSATQFIGIEVHRPGVGRLLGQLLNSDCRNLCVYAEDAVEVLEHCMHPGTIDAVHIFFPDPWHKKRHHKRRLIQPDFVRLVTRLLRPGGYLHLATDWEPYAEHMVEVLDAAPEMRSVGGTLTDPLPRPTYRPLTKFEARGERLGHGVWDWIYYRS
;
A
#
# COMPACT_ATOMS: atom_id res chain seq x y z
N MET A 1 -12.19 -1.66 -13.45
CA MET A 1 -11.26 -2.58 -14.18
C MET A 1 -11.95 -3.90 -14.46
N ARG A 2 -11.77 -4.54 -15.65
CA ARG A 2 -12.20 -5.93 -15.84
C ARG A 2 -11.32 -6.78 -14.91
N ALA A 3 -11.92 -7.55 -13.99
CA ALA A 3 -11.21 -8.53 -13.21
C ALA A 3 -10.50 -9.50 -14.18
N GLY A 4 -9.17 -9.49 -14.19
CA GLY A 4 -8.40 -10.40 -15.02
C GLY A 4 -8.73 -11.84 -14.67
N ARG A 5 -8.72 -12.76 -15.65
CA ARG A 5 -8.93 -14.19 -15.39
C ARG A 5 -7.76 -14.70 -14.54
N MET A 6 -8.07 -15.32 -13.42
CA MET A 6 -7.05 -15.97 -12.58
C MET A 6 -6.49 -17.22 -13.25
N THR A 7 -5.22 -17.49 -13.04
CA THR A 7 -4.62 -18.78 -13.37
C THR A 7 -5.05 -19.83 -12.35
N PRO A 8 -4.96 -21.15 -12.69
CA PRO A 8 -5.29 -22.21 -11.71
C PRO A 8 -4.51 -22.10 -10.40
N ALA A 9 -3.26 -21.63 -10.45
CA ALA A 9 -2.44 -21.42 -9.25
C ALA A 9 -2.98 -20.28 -8.38
N GLN A 10 -3.39 -19.16 -8.99
CA GLN A 10 -3.99 -18.03 -8.29
C GLN A 10 -5.35 -18.38 -7.70
N GLU A 11 -6.16 -19.18 -8.41
CA GLU A 11 -7.45 -19.67 -7.88
C GLU A 11 -7.25 -20.60 -6.67
N ARG A 12 -6.24 -21.47 -6.70
CA ARG A 12 -5.88 -22.30 -5.54
C ARG A 12 -5.42 -21.44 -4.36
N GLY A 13 -4.52 -20.47 -4.61
CA GLY A 13 -4.05 -19.53 -3.59
C GLY A 13 -5.20 -18.78 -2.95
N TRP A 14 -6.11 -18.22 -3.76
CA TRP A 14 -7.33 -17.57 -3.26
C TRP A 14 -8.17 -18.49 -2.36
N ARG A 15 -8.56 -19.65 -2.89
CA ARG A 15 -9.46 -20.56 -2.18
C ARG A 15 -8.88 -21.08 -0.87
N GLN A 16 -7.58 -21.35 -0.82
CA GLN A 16 -6.91 -21.91 0.36
C GLN A 16 -6.38 -20.83 1.30
N GLY A 17 -5.98 -19.68 0.77
CA GLY A 17 -5.35 -18.62 1.55
C GLY A 17 -6.35 -17.64 2.17
N MET A 18 -7.47 -17.30 1.50
CA MET A 18 -8.47 -16.38 2.06
C MET A 18 -8.97 -16.81 3.45
N PRO A 19 -9.27 -18.10 3.73
CA PRO A 19 -9.69 -18.50 5.09
C PRO A 19 -8.64 -18.31 6.18
N ARG A 20 -7.35 -18.16 5.82
CA ARG A 20 -6.23 -18.01 6.78
C ARG A 20 -5.72 -16.61 6.93
N PHE A 21 -5.63 -15.88 5.82
CA PHE A 21 -4.96 -14.59 5.72
C PHE A 21 -5.90 -13.48 5.24
N GLY A 22 -7.10 -13.84 4.77
CA GLY A 22 -8.10 -12.89 4.31
C GLY A 22 -8.84 -12.24 5.47
N LEU A 23 -9.02 -10.92 5.36
CA LEU A 23 -9.88 -10.12 6.23
C LEU A 23 -11.13 -9.72 5.44
N ASN A 24 -12.21 -9.39 6.15
CA ASN A 24 -13.47 -9.06 5.52
C ASN A 24 -13.98 -7.71 6.01
N LEU A 25 -14.37 -6.83 5.09
CA LEU A 25 -14.95 -5.53 5.39
C LEU A 25 -16.16 -5.61 6.36
N LYS A 26 -16.95 -6.69 6.26
CA LYS A 26 -18.14 -6.91 7.09
C LYS A 26 -17.86 -7.18 8.56
N ASP A 27 -16.61 -7.53 8.90
CA ASP A 27 -16.23 -7.80 10.28
C ASP A 27 -16.04 -6.49 11.08
N GLY A 28 -16.08 -5.33 10.40
CA GLY A 28 -15.98 -4.01 11.02
C GLY A 28 -14.55 -3.68 11.47
N LEU A 29 -14.43 -2.92 12.55
CA LEU A 29 -13.15 -2.43 13.06
C LEU A 29 -12.21 -3.58 13.47
N LEU A 30 -10.99 -3.55 12.95
CA LEU A 30 -9.98 -4.57 13.17
C LEU A 30 -9.26 -4.38 14.52
N ASP A 31 -9.27 -5.43 15.33
CA ASP A 31 -8.32 -5.57 16.44
C ASP A 31 -7.04 -6.23 15.92
N TRP A 32 -6.01 -5.42 15.69
CA TRP A 32 -4.74 -5.87 15.13
C TRP A 32 -4.03 -6.87 16.03
N ASP A 33 -3.99 -6.61 17.32
CA ASP A 33 -3.24 -7.44 18.26
C ASP A 33 -3.90 -8.81 18.45
N ALA A 34 -5.23 -8.86 18.44
CA ALA A 34 -5.97 -10.11 18.41
C ALA A 34 -5.79 -10.87 17.09
N GLN A 35 -5.78 -10.15 15.95
CA GLN A 35 -5.62 -10.76 14.61
C GLN A 35 -4.24 -11.41 14.43
N PHE A 36 -3.18 -10.73 14.88
CA PHE A 36 -1.81 -11.20 14.68
C PHE A 36 -1.25 -11.99 15.87
N GLY A 37 -1.88 -11.91 17.04
CA GLY A 37 -1.43 -12.58 18.26
C GLY A 37 -0.21 -11.93 18.94
N PHE A 38 0.19 -10.74 18.50
CA PHE A 38 1.27 -9.94 19.10
C PHE A 38 1.04 -8.46 18.83
N ALA A 39 1.58 -7.59 19.69
CA ALA A 39 1.61 -6.15 19.48
C ALA A 39 2.83 -5.73 18.66
N GLY A 40 2.65 -4.86 17.67
CA GLY A 40 3.72 -4.40 16.79
C GLY A 40 3.38 -3.10 16.07
N LYS A 41 4.30 -2.61 15.26
CA LYS A 41 4.01 -1.52 14.32
C LYS A 41 2.95 -1.99 13.31
N ARG A 42 2.09 -1.09 12.90
CA ARG A 42 0.97 -1.35 12.00
C ARG A 42 1.19 -0.65 10.67
N VAL A 43 1.42 -1.44 9.63
CA VAL A 43 1.71 -0.96 8.28
C VAL A 43 0.63 -1.44 7.32
N ILE A 44 0.09 -0.53 6.51
CA ILE A 44 -0.86 -0.84 5.45
C ILE A 44 -0.20 -0.57 4.10
N GLU A 45 -0.21 -1.55 3.18
CA GLU A 45 0.14 -1.31 1.77
C GLU A 45 -1.12 -1.36 0.91
N ILE A 46 -1.37 -0.28 0.18
CA ILE A 46 -2.53 -0.14 -0.72
C ILE A 46 -2.07 -0.36 -2.16
N GLY A 47 -2.74 -1.26 -2.87
CA GLY A 47 -2.42 -1.57 -4.26
C GLY A 47 -1.16 -2.43 -4.40
N PHE A 48 -1.00 -3.45 -3.57
CA PHE A 48 0.20 -4.31 -3.57
C PHE A 48 0.41 -5.14 -4.87
N GLY A 49 -0.51 -5.07 -5.81
CA GLY A 49 -0.40 -5.73 -7.11
C GLY A 49 -0.25 -7.25 -6.98
N MET A 50 0.91 -7.80 -7.35
CA MET A 50 1.19 -9.24 -7.24
C MET A 50 1.73 -9.66 -5.87
N GLY A 51 2.01 -8.71 -4.98
CA GLY A 51 2.35 -8.92 -3.57
C GLY A 51 3.81 -9.31 -3.29
N ASP A 52 4.68 -9.37 -4.32
CA ASP A 52 6.07 -9.78 -4.12
C ASP A 52 6.79 -8.85 -3.12
N SER A 53 6.64 -7.52 -3.28
CA SER A 53 7.24 -6.50 -2.42
C SER A 53 6.68 -6.54 -0.99
N LEU A 54 5.37 -6.63 -0.84
CA LEU A 54 4.71 -6.68 0.47
C LEU A 54 5.13 -7.92 1.26
N LEU A 55 5.20 -9.09 0.62
CA LEU A 55 5.66 -10.32 1.26
C LEU A 55 7.13 -10.21 1.69
N GLU A 56 8.00 -9.63 0.84
CA GLU A 56 9.41 -9.42 1.17
C GLU A 56 9.57 -8.51 2.40
N MET A 57 8.83 -7.40 2.47
CA MET A 57 8.84 -6.52 3.64
C MET A 57 8.35 -7.24 4.90
N ALA A 58 7.27 -8.02 4.80
CA ALA A 58 6.73 -8.75 5.94
C ALA A 58 7.67 -9.85 6.45
N LEU A 59 8.37 -10.54 5.57
CA LEU A 59 9.40 -11.53 5.95
C LEU A 59 10.65 -10.89 6.55
N ALA A 60 11.03 -9.69 6.08
CA ALA A 60 12.20 -8.96 6.56
C ALA A 60 11.98 -8.34 7.96
N ASP A 61 10.73 -8.03 8.33
CA ASP A 61 10.38 -7.43 9.63
C ASP A 61 9.19 -8.17 10.26
N SER A 62 9.49 -9.26 10.94
CA SER A 62 8.48 -10.11 11.60
C SER A 62 7.85 -9.47 12.84
N ALA A 63 8.40 -8.36 13.37
CA ALA A 63 7.86 -7.61 14.50
C ALA A 63 6.82 -6.56 14.09
N THR A 64 6.70 -6.28 12.80
CA THR A 64 5.70 -5.37 12.24
C THR A 64 4.49 -6.15 11.73
N GLN A 65 3.29 -5.66 12.00
CA GLN A 65 2.02 -6.19 11.50
C GLN A 65 1.72 -5.53 10.15
N PHE A 66 1.52 -6.34 9.11
CA PHE A 66 1.24 -5.85 7.76
C PHE A 66 -0.17 -6.18 7.31
N ILE A 67 -0.84 -5.21 6.69
CA ILE A 67 -2.08 -5.42 5.96
C ILE A 67 -1.91 -4.95 4.53
N GLY A 68 -2.15 -5.84 3.58
CA GLY A 68 -2.27 -5.51 2.17
C GLY A 68 -3.73 -5.28 1.77
N ILE A 69 -3.99 -4.23 0.97
CA ILE A 69 -5.32 -3.97 0.41
C ILE A 69 -5.20 -3.93 -1.11
N GLU A 70 -5.95 -4.80 -1.81
CA GLU A 70 -5.88 -4.89 -3.27
C GLU A 70 -7.21 -5.40 -3.85
N VAL A 71 -7.71 -4.76 -4.90
CA VAL A 71 -8.94 -5.16 -5.60
C VAL A 71 -8.69 -6.15 -6.74
N HIS A 72 -7.45 -6.26 -7.21
CA HIS A 72 -7.06 -7.13 -8.31
C HIS A 72 -6.93 -8.58 -7.85
N ARG A 73 -8.01 -9.35 -7.93
CA ARG A 73 -8.10 -10.74 -7.45
C ARG A 73 -6.94 -11.66 -7.88
N PRO A 74 -6.44 -11.62 -9.13
CA PRO A 74 -5.26 -12.39 -9.51
C PRO A 74 -4.02 -12.09 -8.67
N GLY A 75 -3.79 -10.83 -8.32
CA GLY A 75 -2.69 -10.42 -7.42
C GLY A 75 -2.88 -10.96 -6.01
N VAL A 76 -4.07 -10.77 -5.43
CA VAL A 76 -4.42 -11.31 -4.12
C VAL A 76 -4.25 -12.84 -4.10
N GLY A 77 -4.76 -13.56 -5.10
CA GLY A 77 -4.63 -15.01 -5.19
C GLY A 77 -3.18 -15.48 -5.31
N ARG A 78 -2.32 -14.68 -5.99
CA ARG A 78 -0.88 -14.94 -6.05
C ARG A 78 -0.21 -14.78 -4.68
N LEU A 79 -0.42 -13.64 -4.01
CA LEU A 79 0.15 -13.38 -2.68
C LEU A 79 -0.29 -14.43 -1.67
N LEU A 80 -1.58 -14.77 -1.65
CA LEU A 80 -2.10 -15.81 -0.78
C LEU A 80 -1.45 -17.20 -1.04
N GLY A 81 -1.20 -17.53 -2.31
CA GLY A 81 -0.47 -18.74 -2.67
C GLY A 81 0.98 -18.74 -2.16
N GLN A 82 1.65 -17.60 -2.17
CA GLN A 82 3.00 -17.43 -1.60
C GLN A 82 2.98 -17.52 -0.07
N LEU A 83 2.01 -16.89 0.60
CA LEU A 83 1.82 -16.96 2.05
C LEU A 83 1.61 -18.39 2.56
N LEU A 84 0.83 -19.20 1.84
CA LEU A 84 0.62 -20.62 2.17
C LEU A 84 1.92 -21.44 2.18
N ASN A 85 2.93 -21.02 1.41
CA ASN A 85 4.22 -21.70 1.25
C ASN A 85 5.37 -20.94 1.93
N SER A 86 5.07 -20.02 2.84
CA SER A 86 6.05 -19.23 3.58
C SER A 86 5.85 -19.36 5.10
N ASP A 87 6.84 -18.92 5.86
CA ASP A 87 6.76 -18.80 7.33
C ASP A 87 6.21 -17.44 7.80
N CYS A 88 5.72 -16.61 6.87
CA CYS A 88 5.14 -15.32 7.19
C CYS A 88 3.88 -15.48 8.07
N ARG A 89 3.84 -14.79 9.21
CA ARG A 89 2.74 -14.82 10.20
C ARG A 89 2.17 -13.44 10.51
N ASN A 90 2.77 -12.41 9.96
CA ASN A 90 2.53 -11.01 10.25
C ASN A 90 1.93 -10.25 9.07
N LEU A 91 1.28 -10.96 8.12
CA LEU A 91 0.64 -10.37 6.94
C LEU A 91 -0.76 -10.94 6.72
N CYS A 92 -1.75 -10.04 6.65
CA CYS A 92 -3.13 -10.32 6.25
C CYS A 92 -3.54 -9.43 5.07
N VAL A 93 -4.64 -9.77 4.39
CA VAL A 93 -5.07 -9.04 3.20
C VAL A 93 -6.57 -8.75 3.19
N TYR A 94 -6.95 -7.57 2.70
CA TYR A 94 -8.29 -7.25 2.24
C TYR A 94 -8.33 -7.31 0.70
N ALA A 95 -9.33 -8.00 0.16
CA ALA A 95 -9.58 -8.05 -1.29
C ALA A 95 -10.72 -7.11 -1.68
N GLU A 96 -10.67 -5.88 -1.16
CA GLU A 96 -11.74 -4.90 -1.13
C GLU A 96 -11.24 -3.51 -1.58
N ASP A 97 -12.15 -2.54 -1.75
CA ASP A 97 -11.78 -1.15 -1.99
C ASP A 97 -11.06 -0.55 -0.79
N ALA A 98 -9.94 0.14 -1.06
CA ALA A 98 -9.09 0.66 0.01
C ALA A 98 -9.78 1.76 0.83
N VAL A 99 -10.59 2.62 0.19
CA VAL A 99 -11.30 3.69 0.92
C VAL A 99 -12.31 3.08 1.89
N GLU A 100 -13.08 2.09 1.43
CA GLU A 100 -14.06 1.37 2.26
C GLU A 100 -13.38 0.68 3.46
N VAL A 101 -12.24 0.00 3.23
CA VAL A 101 -11.48 -0.65 4.31
C VAL A 101 -10.95 0.36 5.31
N LEU A 102 -10.35 1.45 4.82
CA LEU A 102 -9.79 2.49 5.68
C LEU A 102 -10.87 3.20 6.52
N GLU A 103 -12.05 3.44 5.95
CA GLU A 103 -13.15 4.11 6.64
C GLU A 103 -13.81 3.23 7.69
N HIS A 104 -13.97 1.93 7.41
CA HIS A 104 -14.82 1.05 8.20
C HIS A 104 -14.08 0.02 9.06
N CYS A 105 -12.81 -0.27 8.73
CA CYS A 105 -12.05 -1.30 9.43
C CYS A 105 -10.87 -0.78 10.24
N MET A 106 -10.51 0.51 10.16
CA MET A 106 -9.33 1.05 10.82
C MET A 106 -9.69 2.08 11.90
N HIS A 107 -9.06 1.94 13.08
CA HIS A 107 -9.21 2.93 14.14
C HIS A 107 -8.37 4.18 13.86
N PRO A 108 -8.91 5.39 14.10
CA PRO A 108 -8.14 6.63 13.99
C PRO A 108 -6.91 6.63 14.90
N GLY A 109 -5.80 7.18 14.40
CA GLY A 109 -4.58 7.39 15.18
C GLY A 109 -3.83 6.11 15.58
N THR A 110 -4.04 4.99 14.88
CA THR A 110 -3.45 3.71 15.26
C THR A 110 -2.44 3.15 14.25
N ILE A 111 -2.34 3.73 13.07
CA ILE A 111 -1.50 3.23 11.97
C ILE A 111 -0.13 3.92 12.01
N ASP A 112 0.95 3.14 11.96
CA ASP A 112 2.32 3.65 11.93
C ASP A 112 2.74 4.10 10.54
N ALA A 113 2.34 3.36 9.50
CA ALA A 113 2.65 3.73 8.13
C ALA A 113 1.59 3.27 7.12
N VAL A 114 1.40 4.07 6.07
CA VAL A 114 0.66 3.70 4.88
C VAL A 114 1.60 3.78 3.68
N HIS A 115 1.68 2.71 2.91
CA HIS A 115 2.49 2.58 1.71
C HIS A 115 1.61 2.51 0.48
N ILE A 116 1.94 3.28 -0.57
CA ILE A 116 1.23 3.26 -1.84
C ILE A 116 2.27 3.37 -2.96
N PHE A 117 2.60 2.25 -3.57
CA PHE A 117 3.67 2.19 -4.55
C PHE A 117 3.11 2.00 -5.96
N PHE A 118 3.50 2.87 -6.87
CA PHE A 118 3.14 2.87 -8.30
C PHE A 118 1.63 2.77 -8.54
N PRO A 119 0.80 3.63 -7.89
CA PRO A 119 -0.63 3.66 -8.14
C PRO A 119 -0.92 4.08 -9.58
N ASP A 120 -2.07 3.66 -10.12
CA ASP A 120 -2.49 3.99 -11.48
C ASP A 120 -2.40 5.50 -11.76
N PRO A 121 -1.54 5.98 -12.69
CA PRO A 121 -1.31 7.41 -12.92
C PRO A 121 -2.44 8.10 -13.70
N TRP A 122 -3.33 7.34 -14.36
CA TRP A 122 -4.43 7.86 -15.17
C TRP A 122 -3.98 8.96 -16.11
N HIS A 123 -3.11 8.65 -17.08
CA HIS A 123 -2.41 9.60 -17.97
C HIS A 123 -3.31 10.66 -18.62
N LYS A 124 -4.57 10.31 -18.99
CA LYS A 124 -5.48 11.26 -19.65
C LYS A 124 -6.06 12.23 -18.63
N LYS A 125 -5.92 13.54 -18.86
CA LYS A 125 -6.39 14.63 -17.98
C LYS A 125 -7.83 14.43 -17.48
N ARG A 126 -8.77 13.99 -18.36
CA ARG A 126 -10.16 13.69 -17.98
C ARG A 126 -10.31 12.57 -16.94
N HIS A 127 -9.25 11.77 -16.70
CA HIS A 127 -9.23 10.66 -15.75
C HIS A 127 -8.49 11.00 -14.46
N HIS A 128 -7.86 12.16 -14.31
CA HIS A 128 -7.09 12.53 -13.12
C HIS A 128 -7.93 12.47 -11.85
N LYS A 129 -9.25 12.70 -11.93
CA LYS A 129 -10.19 12.52 -10.81
C LYS A 129 -10.29 11.07 -10.29
N ARG A 130 -9.73 10.09 -11.00
CA ARG A 130 -9.66 8.67 -10.59
C ARG A 130 -8.36 8.33 -9.87
N ARG A 131 -7.39 9.25 -9.84
CA ARG A 131 -6.16 9.09 -9.08
C ARG A 131 -6.51 8.91 -7.61
N LEU A 132 -5.85 7.96 -6.95
CA LEU A 132 -6.11 7.65 -5.54
C LEU A 132 -5.72 8.83 -4.64
N ILE A 133 -4.57 9.45 -4.93
CA ILE A 133 -4.07 10.56 -4.12
C ILE A 133 -4.87 11.83 -4.46
N GLN A 134 -5.86 12.10 -3.63
CA GLN A 134 -6.74 13.27 -3.67
C GLN A 134 -6.83 13.86 -2.26
N PRO A 135 -7.25 15.13 -2.10
CA PRO A 135 -7.33 15.77 -0.77
C PRO A 135 -8.17 14.98 0.25
N ASP A 136 -9.30 14.40 -0.16
CA ASP A 136 -10.17 13.64 0.74
C ASP A 136 -9.49 12.35 1.20
N PHE A 137 -8.81 11.66 0.29
CA PHE A 137 -8.05 10.46 0.61
C PHE A 137 -6.88 10.75 1.56
N VAL A 138 -6.13 11.84 1.32
CA VAL A 138 -5.04 12.26 2.21
C VAL A 138 -5.58 12.59 3.60
N ARG A 139 -6.72 13.30 3.72
CA ARG A 139 -7.38 13.55 5.02
C ARG A 139 -7.75 12.24 5.74
N LEU A 140 -8.29 11.26 5.00
CA LEU A 140 -8.63 9.95 5.56
C LEU A 140 -7.37 9.26 6.11
N VAL A 141 -6.31 9.16 5.32
CA VAL A 141 -5.03 8.55 5.74
C VAL A 141 -4.43 9.29 6.93
N THR A 142 -4.38 10.62 6.89
CA THR A 142 -3.88 11.46 8.00
C THR A 142 -4.62 11.17 9.30
N ARG A 143 -5.95 11.04 9.28
CA ARG A 143 -6.75 10.70 10.45
C ARG A 143 -6.37 9.34 11.05
N LEU A 144 -6.02 8.37 10.21
CA LEU A 144 -5.68 7.00 10.63
C LEU A 144 -4.25 6.86 11.13
N LEU A 145 -3.31 7.62 10.58
CA LEU A 145 -1.93 7.65 11.06
C LEU A 145 -1.89 8.14 12.51
N ARG A 146 -1.07 7.50 13.35
CA ARG A 146 -0.74 8.07 14.68
C ARG A 146 0.14 9.32 14.54
N PRO A 147 0.24 10.19 15.54
CA PRO A 147 1.25 11.26 15.55
C PRO A 147 2.65 10.67 15.31
N GLY A 148 3.41 11.23 14.37
CA GLY A 148 4.69 10.67 13.92
C GLY A 148 4.60 9.43 13.02
N GLY A 149 3.40 8.96 12.69
CA GLY A 149 3.20 7.98 11.61
C GLY A 149 3.37 8.61 10.24
N TYR A 150 3.56 7.82 9.19
CA TYR A 150 3.90 8.36 7.88
C TYR A 150 3.15 7.72 6.71
N LEU A 151 3.01 8.50 5.65
CA LEU A 151 2.57 8.06 4.32
C LEU A 151 3.78 8.02 3.40
N HIS A 152 4.04 6.88 2.76
CA HIS A 152 5.08 6.70 1.76
C HIS A 152 4.46 6.40 0.40
N LEU A 153 4.73 7.26 -0.56
CA LEU A 153 4.30 7.13 -1.95
C LEU A 153 5.50 6.91 -2.86
N ALA A 154 5.35 6.07 -3.89
CA ALA A 154 6.32 5.97 -4.97
C ALA A 154 5.61 6.00 -6.32
N THR A 155 6.19 6.66 -7.32
CA THR A 155 5.68 6.68 -8.69
C THR A 155 6.82 6.88 -9.69
N ASP A 156 6.66 6.33 -10.90
CA ASP A 156 7.55 6.50 -12.05
C ASP A 156 6.98 7.47 -13.10
N TRP A 157 5.86 8.16 -12.75
CA TRP A 157 5.18 9.09 -13.63
C TRP A 157 5.24 10.52 -13.10
N GLU A 158 6.12 11.36 -13.67
CA GLU A 158 6.40 12.72 -13.21
C GLU A 158 5.13 13.57 -13.01
N PRO A 159 4.15 13.65 -13.96
CA PRO A 159 2.94 14.43 -13.73
C PRO A 159 2.04 13.91 -12.59
N TYR A 160 2.28 12.69 -12.10
CA TYR A 160 1.62 12.20 -10.90
C TYR A 160 2.46 12.49 -9.66
N ALA A 161 3.78 12.45 -9.77
CA ALA A 161 4.67 12.90 -8.69
C ALA A 161 4.39 14.36 -8.33
N GLU A 162 4.27 15.26 -9.33
CA GLU A 162 3.86 16.67 -9.14
C GLU A 162 2.53 16.78 -8.41
N HIS A 163 1.50 16.06 -8.88
CA HIS A 163 0.19 16.07 -8.25
C HIS A 163 0.20 15.54 -6.81
N MET A 164 1.00 14.50 -6.52
CA MET A 164 1.16 13.97 -5.16
C MET A 164 1.71 15.03 -4.22
N VAL A 165 2.77 15.74 -4.63
CA VAL A 165 3.37 16.84 -3.86
C VAL A 165 2.35 17.96 -3.64
N GLU A 166 1.67 18.43 -4.70
CA GLU A 166 0.64 19.47 -4.60
C GLU A 166 -0.42 19.14 -3.55
N VAL A 167 -0.95 17.91 -3.58
CA VAL A 167 -1.99 17.48 -2.65
C VAL A 167 -1.47 17.33 -1.23
N LEU A 168 -0.25 16.79 -1.05
CA LEU A 168 0.31 16.53 0.28
C LEU A 168 0.80 17.80 0.96
N ASP A 169 1.41 18.72 0.21
CA ASP A 169 1.86 20.02 0.75
C ASP A 169 0.67 20.92 1.16
N ALA A 170 -0.49 20.72 0.52
CA ALA A 170 -1.72 21.39 0.92
C ALA A 170 -2.37 20.79 2.18
N ALA A 171 -1.92 19.63 2.68
CA ALA A 171 -2.46 18.98 3.87
C ALA A 171 -1.79 19.53 5.14
N PRO A 172 -2.51 20.26 6.03
CA PRO A 172 -1.89 21.03 7.10
C PRO A 172 -1.22 20.18 8.19
N GLU A 173 -1.61 18.93 8.33
CA GLU A 173 -1.07 18.00 9.34
C GLU A 173 0.04 17.10 8.78
N MET A 174 0.39 17.23 7.50
CA MET A 174 1.43 16.43 6.86
C MET A 174 2.70 17.25 6.66
N ARG A 175 3.85 16.63 6.92
CA ARG A 175 5.17 17.26 6.78
C ARG A 175 6.09 16.38 5.96
N SER A 176 6.61 16.94 4.86
CA SER A 176 7.59 16.27 4.01
C SER A 176 8.89 16.00 4.78
N VAL A 177 9.52 14.85 4.52
CA VAL A 177 10.89 14.54 4.97
C VAL A 177 11.93 15.30 4.16
N GLY A 178 11.57 15.74 2.96
CA GLY A 178 12.44 16.38 1.98
C GLY A 178 12.31 15.74 0.61
N GLY A 179 13.23 16.02 -0.28
CA GLY A 179 13.18 15.65 -1.68
C GLY A 179 12.43 16.67 -2.52
N THR A 180 12.76 16.72 -3.81
CA THR A 180 12.10 17.55 -4.81
C THR A 180 11.93 16.73 -6.10
N LEU A 181 11.19 17.25 -7.06
CA LEU A 181 11.07 16.61 -8.37
C LEU A 181 12.41 16.46 -9.10
N THR A 182 13.35 17.39 -8.88
CA THR A 182 14.68 17.38 -9.49
C THR A 182 15.74 16.69 -8.64
N ASP A 183 15.46 16.50 -7.33
CA ASP A 183 16.33 15.83 -6.37
C ASP A 183 15.47 14.96 -5.46
N PRO A 184 14.95 13.82 -5.98
CA PRO A 184 14.06 12.94 -5.23
C PRO A 184 14.79 12.25 -4.08
N LEU A 185 14.00 11.84 -3.07
CA LEU A 185 14.54 11.00 -2.00
C LEU A 185 15.09 9.68 -2.58
N PRO A 186 16.23 9.20 -2.07
CA PRO A 186 16.69 7.88 -2.43
C PRO A 186 15.67 6.83 -1.96
N ARG A 187 15.51 5.76 -2.72
CA ARG A 187 14.63 4.65 -2.34
C ARG A 187 14.99 4.13 -0.94
N PRO A 188 14.06 4.16 0.02
CA PRO A 188 14.31 3.65 1.36
C PRO A 188 14.65 2.14 1.34
N THR A 189 15.55 1.71 2.21
CA THR A 189 16.06 0.32 2.24
C THR A 189 14.97 -0.71 2.52
N TYR A 190 13.91 -0.34 3.24
CA TYR A 190 12.79 -1.24 3.51
C TYR A 190 11.86 -1.45 2.30
N ARG A 191 11.89 -0.55 1.30
CA ARG A 191 11.10 -0.69 0.07
C ARG A 191 11.88 -1.53 -0.96
N PRO A 192 11.48 -2.78 -1.25
CA PRO A 192 12.15 -3.59 -2.24
C PRO A 192 12.12 -2.96 -3.63
N LEU A 193 13.13 -3.27 -4.44
CA LEU A 193 13.17 -2.90 -5.85
C LEU A 193 12.08 -3.69 -6.61
N THR A 194 11.07 -3.00 -7.11
CA THR A 194 10.02 -3.66 -7.89
C THR A 194 10.48 -4.01 -9.31
N LYS A 195 9.85 -5.00 -9.94
CA LYS A 195 10.13 -5.34 -11.36
C LYS A 195 9.83 -4.18 -12.30
N PHE A 196 8.83 -3.35 -11.97
CA PHE A 196 8.48 -2.16 -12.74
C PHE A 196 9.58 -1.11 -12.66
N GLU A 197 10.06 -0.83 -11.45
CA GLU A 197 11.15 0.10 -11.19
C GLU A 197 12.45 -0.34 -11.87
N ALA A 198 12.88 -1.61 -11.71
CA ALA A 198 14.04 -2.14 -12.37
C ALA A 198 13.95 -2.08 -13.91
N ARG A 199 12.74 -2.15 -14.47
CA ARG A 199 12.52 -1.93 -15.91
C ARG A 199 12.57 -0.45 -16.26
N GLY A 200 11.98 0.42 -15.45
CA GLY A 200 11.99 1.87 -15.63
C GLY A 200 13.40 2.42 -15.60
N GLU A 201 14.21 2.05 -14.61
CA GLU A 201 15.63 2.42 -14.50
C GLU A 201 16.43 2.07 -15.76
N ARG A 202 16.23 0.86 -16.32
CA ARG A 202 16.89 0.45 -17.57
C ARG A 202 16.47 1.28 -18.79
N LEU A 203 15.31 1.92 -18.74
CA LEU A 203 14.78 2.79 -19.79
C LEU A 203 15.08 4.27 -19.51
N GLY A 204 15.81 4.58 -18.43
CA GLY A 204 16.15 5.95 -18.03
C GLY A 204 15.01 6.72 -17.40
N HIS A 205 13.95 6.05 -16.92
CA HIS A 205 12.87 6.67 -16.19
C HIS A 205 13.28 6.90 -14.73
N GLY A 206 12.98 8.09 -14.20
CA GLY A 206 13.12 8.39 -12.78
C GLY A 206 12.03 7.71 -11.96
N VAL A 207 12.31 7.51 -10.68
CA VAL A 207 11.30 7.13 -9.68
C VAL A 207 11.35 8.18 -8.59
N TRP A 208 10.18 8.62 -8.16
CA TRP A 208 10.01 9.58 -7.07
C TRP A 208 9.44 8.86 -5.85
N ASP A 209 10.17 8.87 -4.74
CA ASP A 209 9.71 8.46 -3.43
C ASP A 209 9.36 9.70 -2.61
N TRP A 210 8.14 9.74 -2.04
CA TRP A 210 7.65 10.82 -1.19
C TRP A 210 7.28 10.28 0.17
N ILE A 211 7.87 10.81 1.25
CA ILE A 211 7.55 10.43 2.61
C ILE A 211 7.06 11.66 3.37
N TYR A 212 5.86 11.57 3.93
CA TYR A 212 5.23 12.62 4.71
C TYR A 212 4.82 12.08 6.07
N TYR A 213 5.27 12.72 7.13
CA TYR A 213 4.89 12.40 8.50
C TYR A 213 3.65 13.19 8.93
N ARG A 214 2.80 12.55 9.73
CA ARG A 214 1.76 13.24 10.47
C ARG A 214 2.38 13.99 11.65
N SER A 215 2.10 15.31 11.75
CA SER A 215 2.46 16.20 12.87
C SER A 215 1.75 15.82 14.15
#